data_190e3fa465d78d67e18fc4a526de8a08
#
_entry.id   190e3fa465d78d67e18fc4a526de8a08
#
_cell.length_a   1.000
_cell.length_b   1.000
_cell.length_c   1.000
_cell.angle_alpha   90.00
_cell.angle_beta   90.00
_cell.angle_gamma   90.00
#
_symmetry.space_group_name_H-M   'P 1'
#
loop_
_entity.id
_entity.type
_entity.pdbx_description
1 polymer ?
#
loop_
_entity_poly.entity_id
_entity_poly.type
_entity_poly.pdbx_seq_one_letter_code
_entity_poly.pdbx_strand_id
1 'polypeptide(L)'
;MSADTHESHDHHGDHHHVLPWWKKYLFSTDHKTIGIQYGLAAGAFLLFGFFLMIVMRWSIAYPHEPLPGYMSWIFTDGWKARWLVDGKVTGETYNMFGAMHGTIMVFLGVVPLGFAAFGNYVTPLQIGAPDMAFPKLNMASFWVYLAGGLVMCMSFFMESGAAKSGWTNYSPLAGYADSQIVNQFLAGQTQWLIGLVLLITSSLLGSVNFITTIIQLRAKGLTWMRLPFFVWAMLVTGFLLLLAFPPLEAAGIMQLMDRVTGSSFFMPSGLFSSADGVAMDLSGSGSPLLFQHLFWFLGHPEVYVLLLPAIACVAEIIPCNTRKPLWGYKSMVYAVIALGFLSFIVWAHHMYLTGMGPVISTFFQTTTVLISVPSVILLTSLIISLWGGSIRFTMPMIWAAAFLPMFGIGGLTGLPLAFNLADLHLHDTYYVIGHFHYVVAPGILFGLFAGVYHWYPKMTGRYMDNFLGHLHFWPSLICMNFLFFPMLTQGMAGFHRRWYNGGEGYIEKASDGVNVFGITVAEKISLNEVMTASAIALAIFQVPFLVNMAVSYWRGKKVTSDNPWDATTLEWATPTPPGHGNFTFEPSIYRGPYEYSRPDHDTDFFPQWEEPKRDEPAEKPAESPEEETTKA
;
A
#
# COMPACT_ATOMS: atom_id res chain seq x y z
N MET A 1 42.85 -16.83 -60.73
CA MET A 1 42.37 -15.45 -60.68
C MET A 1 41.35 -15.41 -59.54
N SER A 2 41.81 -15.05 -58.37
CA SER A 2 41.02 -14.84 -57.17
C SER A 2 40.70 -13.36 -57.06
N ALA A 3 39.45 -13.03 -56.87
CA ALA A 3 39.02 -11.68 -56.58
C ALA A 3 38.63 -11.63 -55.09
N ASP A 4 39.49 -10.97 -54.31
CA ASP A 4 39.19 -10.57 -52.93
C ASP A 4 38.16 -9.43 -52.92
N THR A 5 37.02 -9.67 -52.34
CA THR A 5 36.05 -8.62 -51.99
C THR A 5 36.23 -8.26 -50.53
N HIS A 6 36.88 -7.14 -50.26
CA HIS A 6 36.87 -6.48 -48.97
C HIS A 6 35.44 -5.95 -48.67
N GLU A 7 34.75 -6.57 -47.74
CA GLU A 7 33.58 -5.94 -47.11
C GLU A 7 34.08 -4.91 -46.08
N SER A 8 33.81 -3.68 -46.39
CA SER A 8 34.01 -2.53 -45.47
C SER A 8 32.91 -2.60 -44.38
N HIS A 9 33.32 -2.91 -43.16
CA HIS A 9 32.48 -2.69 -41.97
C HIS A 9 32.26 -1.17 -41.80
N ASP A 10 31.12 -0.70 -42.24
CA ASP A 10 30.61 0.61 -41.87
C ASP A 10 30.34 0.65 -40.36
N HIS A 11 31.20 1.35 -39.64
CA HIS A 11 30.92 1.80 -38.29
C HIS A 11 29.75 2.77 -38.35
N HIS A 12 28.52 2.28 -38.13
CA HIS A 12 27.39 3.11 -37.79
C HIS A 12 27.72 3.84 -36.48
N GLY A 13 28.14 5.10 -36.59
CA GLY A 13 28.23 5.99 -35.45
C GLY A 13 26.84 6.12 -34.81
N ASP A 14 26.74 5.67 -33.55
CA ASP A 14 25.59 5.88 -32.69
C ASP A 14 25.34 7.39 -32.55
N HIS A 15 24.54 7.94 -33.46
CA HIS A 15 23.91 9.23 -33.25
C HIS A 15 22.92 9.06 -32.09
N HIS A 16 23.34 9.37 -30.87
CA HIS A 16 22.46 9.55 -29.73
C HIS A 16 21.38 10.57 -30.11
N HIS A 17 20.27 10.12 -30.68
CA HIS A 17 19.09 10.94 -30.85
C HIS A 17 18.60 11.34 -29.46
N VAL A 18 18.86 12.58 -29.08
CA VAL A 18 18.34 13.16 -27.83
C VAL A 18 16.82 13.13 -27.93
N LEU A 19 16.20 12.21 -27.20
CA LEU A 19 14.75 12.11 -27.17
C LEU A 19 14.15 13.44 -26.68
N PRO A 20 13.08 13.94 -27.30
CA PRO A 20 12.35 15.10 -26.80
C PRO A 20 11.95 14.86 -25.34
N TRP A 21 11.95 15.92 -24.49
CA TRP A 21 11.70 15.81 -23.05
C TRP A 21 10.39 15.06 -22.71
N TRP A 22 9.34 15.25 -23.53
CA TRP A 22 8.05 14.59 -23.33
C TRP A 22 8.10 13.07 -23.59
N LYS A 23 8.92 12.60 -24.54
CA LYS A 23 9.16 11.16 -24.73
C LYS A 23 10.04 10.58 -23.63
N LYS A 24 10.99 11.39 -23.11
CA LYS A 24 11.90 10.97 -22.05
C LYS A 24 11.22 10.88 -20.68
N TYR A 25 10.30 11.78 -20.36
CA TYR A 25 9.76 11.92 -19.01
C TYR A 25 8.26 11.66 -18.90
N LEU A 26 7.43 11.97 -19.92
CA LEU A 26 5.98 11.74 -19.87
C LEU A 26 5.60 10.36 -20.42
N PHE A 27 6.05 10.05 -21.64
CA PHE A 27 5.79 8.78 -22.30
C PHE A 27 7.04 7.89 -22.32
N SER A 28 7.72 7.83 -21.17
CA SER A 28 8.90 7.00 -20.99
C SER A 28 8.53 5.52 -20.97
N THR A 29 9.40 4.71 -21.57
CA THR A 29 9.35 3.26 -21.43
C THR A 29 10.37 2.74 -20.40
N ASP A 30 11.24 3.60 -19.87
CA ASP A 30 12.22 3.26 -18.85
C ASP A 30 11.52 3.03 -17.50
N HIS A 31 11.73 1.86 -16.91
CA HIS A 31 11.09 1.42 -15.68
C HIS A 31 11.35 2.37 -14.49
N LYS A 32 12.51 3.00 -14.43
CA LYS A 32 12.87 3.94 -13.35
C LYS A 32 12.04 5.21 -13.42
N THR A 33 11.90 5.78 -14.63
CA THR A 33 11.08 6.96 -14.86
C THR A 33 9.61 6.67 -14.54
N ILE A 34 9.10 5.51 -14.97
CA ILE A 34 7.72 5.07 -14.68
C ILE A 34 7.53 4.86 -13.18
N GLY A 35 8.50 4.26 -12.49
CA GLY A 35 8.46 4.11 -11.03
C GLY A 35 8.37 5.47 -10.31
N ILE A 36 9.14 6.46 -10.75
CA ILE A 36 9.08 7.83 -10.20
C ILE A 36 7.73 8.49 -10.51
N GLN A 37 7.19 8.33 -11.73
CA GLN A 37 5.87 8.85 -12.09
C GLN A 37 4.77 8.27 -11.18
N TYR A 38 4.76 6.96 -10.95
CA TYR A 38 3.85 6.31 -9.99
C TYR A 38 4.03 6.87 -8.57
N GLY A 39 5.27 7.01 -8.11
CA GLY A 39 5.57 7.54 -6.77
C GLY A 39 5.06 8.97 -6.56
N LEU A 40 5.27 9.85 -7.53
CA LEU A 40 4.78 11.23 -7.47
C LEU A 40 3.26 11.32 -7.54
N ALA A 41 2.63 10.59 -8.44
CA ALA A 41 1.17 10.55 -8.57
C ALA A 41 0.51 9.95 -7.31
N ALA A 42 1.01 8.82 -6.82
CA ALA A 42 0.54 8.18 -5.59
C ALA A 42 0.72 9.10 -4.37
N GLY A 43 1.85 9.79 -4.26
CA GLY A 43 2.09 10.79 -3.21
C GLY A 43 1.07 11.93 -3.23
N ALA A 44 0.75 12.45 -4.42
CA ALA A 44 -0.27 13.49 -4.58
C ALA A 44 -1.68 13.00 -4.17
N PHE A 45 -2.05 11.78 -4.58
CA PHE A 45 -3.32 11.18 -4.17
C PHE A 45 -3.36 10.88 -2.67
N LEU A 46 -2.26 10.44 -2.05
CA LEU A 46 -2.18 10.24 -0.59
C LEU A 46 -2.43 11.55 0.16
N LEU A 47 -1.83 12.65 -0.27
CA LEU A 47 -2.06 13.97 0.34
C LEU A 47 -3.51 14.41 0.19
N PHE A 48 -4.11 14.22 -0.98
CA PHE A 48 -5.52 14.55 -1.21
C PHE A 48 -6.46 13.68 -0.35
N GLY A 49 -6.27 12.37 -0.34
CA GLY A 49 -7.06 11.46 0.49
C GLY A 49 -6.92 11.75 1.98
N PHE A 50 -5.72 12.11 2.44
CA PHE A 50 -5.47 12.51 3.82
C PHE A 50 -6.19 13.82 4.19
N PHE A 51 -6.22 14.80 3.28
CA PHE A 51 -6.99 16.03 3.49
C PHE A 51 -8.50 15.76 3.69
N LEU A 52 -9.10 14.87 2.90
CA LEU A 52 -10.51 14.48 3.08
C LEU A 52 -10.77 13.95 4.49
N MET A 53 -9.85 13.14 5.02
CA MET A 53 -9.95 12.61 6.38
C MET A 53 -9.86 13.71 7.45
N ILE A 54 -9.04 14.74 7.27
CA ILE A 54 -8.94 15.85 8.23
C ILE A 54 -10.28 16.59 8.34
N VAL A 55 -10.95 16.82 7.22
CA VAL A 55 -12.29 17.45 7.21
C VAL A 55 -13.31 16.56 7.94
N MET A 56 -13.28 15.24 7.71
CA MET A 56 -14.13 14.29 8.43
C MET A 56 -13.83 14.29 9.93
N ARG A 57 -12.56 14.32 10.32
CA ARG A 57 -12.16 14.37 11.73
C ARG A 57 -12.67 15.63 12.44
N TRP A 58 -12.69 16.77 11.73
CA TRP A 58 -13.27 17.98 12.27
C TRP A 58 -14.75 17.80 12.61
N SER A 59 -15.56 17.28 11.68
CA SER A 59 -16.99 17.09 11.90
C SER A 59 -17.32 16.09 13.02
N ILE A 60 -16.43 15.12 13.30
CA ILE A 60 -16.60 14.17 14.39
C ILE A 60 -16.26 14.80 15.74
N ALA A 61 -15.20 15.59 15.81
CA ALA A 61 -14.77 16.23 17.07
C ALA A 61 -15.64 17.45 17.43
N TYR A 62 -16.09 18.19 16.42
CA TYR A 62 -16.84 19.44 16.55
C TYR A 62 -18.10 19.40 15.68
N PRO A 63 -19.10 18.56 16.03
CA PRO A 63 -20.23 18.23 15.14
C PRO A 63 -21.11 19.43 14.79
N HIS A 64 -21.13 20.48 15.62
CA HIS A 64 -21.94 21.67 15.39
C HIS A 64 -21.15 22.91 14.96
N GLU A 65 -19.82 22.76 14.80
CA GLU A 65 -18.95 23.86 14.44
C GLU A 65 -18.70 23.93 12.93
N PRO A 66 -18.66 25.15 12.35
CA PRO A 66 -18.26 25.30 10.97
C PRO A 66 -16.79 24.91 10.75
N LEU A 67 -16.44 24.56 9.52
CA LEU A 67 -15.05 24.31 9.16
C LEU A 67 -14.21 25.58 9.36
N PRO A 68 -13.04 25.49 10.01
CA PRO A 68 -12.12 26.61 10.15
C PRO A 68 -11.71 27.19 8.79
N GLY A 69 -11.41 28.49 8.74
CA GLY A 69 -11.01 29.17 7.52
C GLY A 69 -9.83 28.49 6.81
N TYR A 70 -8.85 27.95 7.55
CA TYR A 70 -7.72 27.22 6.99
C TYR A 70 -8.05 25.84 6.38
N MET A 71 -9.25 25.30 6.63
CA MET A 71 -9.76 24.09 5.97
C MET A 71 -10.75 24.45 4.84
N SER A 72 -11.52 25.53 5.01
CA SER A 72 -12.58 25.89 4.08
C SER A 72 -12.11 26.73 2.88
N TRP A 73 -10.88 27.29 2.93
CA TRP A 73 -10.36 28.18 1.87
C TRP A 73 -10.24 27.51 0.49
N ILE A 74 -10.04 26.19 0.47
CA ILE A 74 -9.91 25.42 -0.79
C ILE A 74 -11.27 25.19 -1.47
N PHE A 75 -12.37 25.33 -0.73
CA PHE A 75 -13.70 25.17 -1.31
C PHE A 75 -14.15 26.47 -1.94
N THR A 76 -14.54 26.44 -3.22
CA THR A 76 -15.19 27.57 -3.87
C THR A 76 -16.53 27.86 -3.22
N ASP A 77 -17.04 29.07 -3.36
CA ASP A 77 -18.33 29.45 -2.74
C ASP A 77 -19.50 28.60 -3.27
N GLY A 78 -19.49 28.24 -4.55
CA GLY A 78 -20.48 27.31 -5.11
C GLY A 78 -20.38 25.89 -4.51
N TRP A 79 -19.19 25.45 -4.19
CA TRP A 79 -18.95 24.18 -3.51
C TRP A 79 -19.40 24.21 -2.04
N LYS A 80 -19.09 25.32 -1.31
CA LYS A 80 -19.58 25.53 0.06
C LYS A 80 -21.09 25.53 0.14
N ALA A 81 -21.76 26.28 -0.76
CA ALA A 81 -23.21 26.35 -0.80
C ALA A 81 -23.87 24.97 -1.05
N ARG A 82 -23.18 24.08 -1.74
CA ARG A 82 -23.72 22.77 -2.10
C ARG A 82 -23.50 21.70 -1.04
N TRP A 83 -22.31 21.66 -0.41
CA TRP A 83 -21.87 20.56 0.43
C TRP A 83 -21.74 20.90 1.90
N LEU A 84 -21.83 22.18 2.26
CA LEU A 84 -21.80 22.65 3.63
C LEU A 84 -23.09 23.41 3.92
N VAL A 85 -23.69 23.17 5.09
CA VAL A 85 -24.82 23.94 5.59
C VAL A 85 -24.30 24.86 6.71
N ASP A 86 -24.38 26.15 6.52
CA ASP A 86 -23.81 27.16 7.44
C ASP A 86 -22.33 26.94 7.74
N GLY A 87 -21.60 26.48 6.74
CA GLY A 87 -20.16 26.12 6.86
C GLY A 87 -19.88 24.79 7.55
N LYS A 88 -20.89 24.03 7.96
CA LYS A 88 -20.78 22.74 8.63
C LYS A 88 -20.82 21.58 7.64
N VAL A 89 -20.09 20.52 7.94
CA VAL A 89 -20.09 19.28 7.14
C VAL A 89 -21.43 18.56 7.31
N THR A 90 -22.11 18.26 6.21
CA THR A 90 -23.33 17.45 6.22
C THR A 90 -23.04 15.97 6.30
N GLY A 91 -24.01 15.14 6.68
CA GLY A 91 -23.89 13.68 6.65
C GLY A 91 -23.57 13.14 5.24
N GLU A 92 -24.14 13.78 4.22
CA GLU A 92 -23.88 13.45 2.82
C GLU A 92 -22.43 13.74 2.42
N THR A 93 -21.90 14.92 2.77
CA THR A 93 -20.50 15.30 2.54
C THR A 93 -19.55 14.40 3.30
N TYR A 94 -19.88 14.05 4.53
CA TYR A 94 -19.10 13.11 5.33
C TYR A 94 -19.01 11.73 4.65
N ASN A 95 -20.14 11.17 4.19
CA ASN A 95 -20.18 9.88 3.49
C ASN A 95 -19.39 9.91 2.18
N MET A 96 -19.51 11.00 1.43
CA MET A 96 -18.74 11.23 0.21
C MET A 96 -17.22 11.25 0.49
N PHE A 97 -16.80 11.99 1.50
CA PHE A 97 -15.38 12.09 1.86
C PHE A 97 -14.86 10.77 2.42
N GLY A 98 -15.67 10.05 3.20
CA GLY A 98 -15.31 8.73 3.72
C GLY A 98 -15.11 7.68 2.64
N ALA A 99 -16.01 7.62 1.67
CA ALA A 99 -15.91 6.72 0.53
C ALA A 99 -14.66 7.02 -0.31
N MET A 100 -14.45 8.29 -0.62
CA MET A 100 -13.32 8.73 -1.45
C MET A 100 -11.99 8.64 -0.71
N HIS A 101 -11.93 8.98 0.60
CA HIS A 101 -10.73 8.78 1.41
C HIS A 101 -10.26 7.32 1.34
N GLY A 102 -11.12 6.37 1.68
CA GLY A 102 -10.77 4.95 1.67
C GLY A 102 -10.28 4.48 0.30
N THR A 103 -11.02 4.80 -0.75
CA THR A 103 -10.67 4.39 -2.12
C THR A 103 -9.36 5.01 -2.60
N ILE A 104 -9.16 6.31 -2.39
CA ILE A 104 -7.96 7.03 -2.82
C ILE A 104 -6.73 6.52 -2.06
N MET A 105 -6.84 6.34 -0.73
CA MET A 105 -5.71 5.88 0.07
C MET A 105 -5.25 4.49 -0.35
N VAL A 106 -6.16 3.57 -0.61
CA VAL A 106 -5.86 2.19 -0.97
C VAL A 106 -5.43 2.09 -2.44
N PHE A 107 -6.33 2.37 -3.38
CA PHE A 107 -6.14 2.07 -4.80
C PHE A 107 -5.31 3.11 -5.56
N LEU A 108 -5.30 4.37 -5.12
CA LEU A 108 -4.53 5.44 -5.77
C LEU A 108 -3.24 5.80 -5.03
N GLY A 109 -3.16 5.47 -3.75
CA GLY A 109 -2.04 5.85 -2.89
C GLY A 109 -1.09 4.71 -2.59
N VAL A 110 -1.43 3.89 -1.59
CA VAL A 110 -0.50 2.93 -0.97
C VAL A 110 -0.09 1.81 -1.92
N VAL A 111 -1.04 1.19 -2.66
CA VAL A 111 -0.72 0.10 -3.61
C VAL A 111 0.18 0.61 -4.74
N PRO A 112 -0.14 1.70 -5.44
CA PRO A 112 0.74 2.21 -6.48
C PRO A 112 2.10 2.65 -5.96
N LEU A 113 2.18 3.21 -4.75
CA LEU A 113 3.46 3.58 -4.14
C LEU A 113 4.31 2.34 -3.81
N GLY A 114 3.72 1.34 -3.17
CA GLY A 114 4.42 0.11 -2.76
C GLY A 114 4.78 -0.78 -3.94
N PHE A 115 3.77 -1.22 -4.68
CA PHE A 115 3.95 -2.19 -5.75
C PHE A 115 4.46 -1.56 -7.05
N ALA A 116 3.81 -0.50 -7.54
CA ALA A 116 4.15 0.05 -8.83
C ALA A 116 5.38 0.97 -8.79
N ALA A 117 5.52 1.88 -7.81
CA ALA A 117 6.65 2.80 -7.77
C ALA A 117 7.95 2.09 -7.35
N PHE A 118 7.97 1.51 -6.15
CA PHE A 118 9.15 0.76 -5.69
C PHE A 118 9.43 -0.46 -6.55
N GLY A 119 8.40 -1.22 -6.90
CA GLY A 119 8.55 -2.40 -7.75
C GLY A 119 9.20 -2.07 -9.09
N ASN A 120 8.69 -1.08 -9.82
CA ASN A 120 9.29 -0.66 -11.08
C ASN A 120 10.73 -0.18 -10.91
N TYR A 121 11.01 0.62 -9.86
CA TYR A 121 12.36 1.15 -9.70
C TYR A 121 13.36 0.07 -9.27
N VAL A 122 13.02 -0.73 -8.27
CA VAL A 122 13.98 -1.62 -7.56
C VAL A 122 14.06 -3.01 -8.20
N THR A 123 12.93 -3.61 -8.61
CA THR A 123 12.91 -5.02 -9.05
C THR A 123 13.85 -5.31 -10.23
N PRO A 124 13.84 -4.55 -11.35
CA PRO A 124 14.77 -4.81 -12.45
C PRO A 124 16.23 -4.67 -12.03
N LEU A 125 16.54 -3.71 -11.14
CA LEU A 125 17.90 -3.52 -10.63
C LEU A 125 18.34 -4.71 -9.77
N GLN A 126 17.48 -5.23 -8.90
CA GLN A 126 17.80 -6.37 -8.02
C GLN A 126 17.93 -7.71 -8.77
N ILE A 127 17.23 -7.87 -9.89
CA ILE A 127 17.34 -9.10 -10.68
C ILE A 127 18.36 -9.03 -11.80
N GLY A 128 19.00 -7.87 -12.03
CA GLY A 128 19.98 -7.68 -13.09
C GLY A 128 19.37 -7.48 -14.48
N ALA A 129 18.10 -7.12 -14.56
CA ALA A 129 17.42 -6.87 -15.83
C ALA A 129 17.70 -5.44 -16.35
N PRO A 130 17.81 -5.25 -17.69
CA PRO A 130 18.00 -3.93 -18.27
C PRO A 130 16.74 -3.07 -18.22
N ASP A 131 15.55 -3.68 -18.22
CA ASP A 131 14.23 -3.05 -18.11
C ASP A 131 13.19 -4.12 -17.72
N MET A 132 11.91 -3.71 -17.62
CA MET A 132 10.78 -4.64 -17.51
C MET A 132 10.59 -5.46 -18.79
N ALA A 133 9.96 -6.63 -18.68
CA ALA A 133 9.74 -7.53 -19.83
C ALA A 133 8.91 -6.87 -20.95
N PHE A 134 7.94 -6.01 -20.56
CA PHE A 134 7.06 -5.31 -21.50
C PHE A 134 7.05 -3.80 -21.23
N PRO A 135 8.07 -3.02 -21.69
CA PRO A 135 8.20 -1.60 -21.35
C PRO A 135 7.04 -0.74 -21.83
N LYS A 136 6.46 -1.03 -23.02
CA LYS A 136 5.29 -0.31 -23.52
C LYS A 136 4.03 -0.61 -22.70
N LEU A 137 3.87 -1.84 -22.23
CA LEU A 137 2.76 -2.24 -21.35
C LEU A 137 2.89 -1.54 -19.99
N ASN A 138 4.12 -1.40 -19.50
CA ASN A 138 4.43 -0.68 -18.28
C ASN A 138 4.03 0.80 -18.36
N MET A 139 4.40 1.47 -19.44
CA MET A 139 3.98 2.84 -19.72
C MET A 139 2.44 2.95 -19.82
N ALA A 140 1.79 2.02 -20.51
CA ALA A 140 0.33 2.00 -20.65
C ALA A 140 -0.36 1.84 -19.29
N SER A 141 0.15 0.94 -18.40
CA SER A 141 -0.41 0.76 -17.07
C SER A 141 -0.38 2.05 -16.24
N PHE A 142 0.70 2.82 -16.29
CA PHE A 142 0.78 4.11 -15.62
C PHE A 142 -0.29 5.10 -16.13
N TRP A 143 -0.45 5.22 -17.44
CA TRP A 143 -1.42 6.17 -18.00
C TRP A 143 -2.86 5.77 -17.74
N VAL A 144 -3.18 4.46 -17.74
CA VAL A 144 -4.50 3.94 -17.36
C VAL A 144 -4.77 4.19 -15.86
N TYR A 145 -3.78 3.99 -14.99
CA TYR A 145 -3.86 4.34 -13.57
C TYR A 145 -4.15 5.83 -13.38
N LEU A 146 -3.39 6.70 -14.00
CA LEU A 146 -3.56 8.14 -13.86
C LEU A 146 -4.93 8.59 -14.39
N ALA A 147 -5.36 8.07 -15.55
CA ALA A 147 -6.67 8.34 -16.11
C ALA A 147 -7.80 7.89 -15.17
N GLY A 148 -7.72 6.66 -14.62
CA GLY A 148 -8.68 6.15 -13.65
C GLY A 148 -8.76 7.02 -12.39
N GLY A 149 -7.62 7.44 -11.84
CA GLY A 149 -7.56 8.33 -10.70
C GLY A 149 -8.17 9.71 -10.98
N LEU A 150 -7.88 10.29 -12.14
CA LEU A 150 -8.46 11.58 -12.54
C LEU A 150 -9.98 11.48 -12.74
N VAL A 151 -10.47 10.43 -13.42
CA VAL A 151 -11.93 10.18 -13.58
C VAL A 151 -12.59 10.06 -12.20
N MET A 152 -11.99 9.33 -11.28
CA MET A 152 -12.50 9.19 -9.92
C MET A 152 -12.51 10.53 -9.18
N CYS A 153 -11.50 11.36 -9.31
CA CYS A 153 -11.46 12.70 -8.72
C CYS A 153 -12.46 13.66 -9.37
N MET A 154 -12.71 13.53 -10.67
CA MET A 154 -13.75 14.32 -11.36
C MET A 154 -15.15 14.06 -10.81
N SER A 155 -15.39 12.91 -10.17
CA SER A 155 -16.67 12.61 -9.53
C SER A 155 -17.11 13.65 -8.50
N PHE A 156 -16.18 14.35 -7.85
CA PHE A 156 -16.49 15.46 -6.92
C PHE A 156 -17.19 16.65 -7.57
N PHE A 157 -17.03 16.82 -8.88
CA PHE A 157 -17.61 17.92 -9.66
C PHE A 157 -18.92 17.54 -10.34
N MET A 158 -19.32 16.28 -10.24
CA MET A 158 -20.60 15.83 -10.77
C MET A 158 -21.79 16.38 -9.98
N GLU A 159 -22.95 16.41 -10.57
CA GLU A 159 -24.16 16.95 -9.94
C GLU A 159 -24.56 16.22 -8.68
N SER A 160 -24.42 14.90 -8.63
CA SER A 160 -24.66 14.08 -7.43
C SER A 160 -23.53 14.12 -6.39
N GLY A 161 -22.40 14.80 -6.67
CA GLY A 161 -21.16 14.65 -5.90
C GLY A 161 -20.46 13.33 -6.15
N ALA A 162 -19.36 13.07 -5.44
CA ALA A 162 -18.62 11.83 -5.54
C ALA A 162 -19.37 10.63 -4.92
N ALA A 163 -18.77 9.44 -4.95
CA ALA A 163 -19.35 8.22 -4.36
C ALA A 163 -19.67 8.41 -2.87
N LYS A 164 -20.79 7.87 -2.41
CA LYS A 164 -21.30 8.01 -1.04
C LYS A 164 -21.53 6.68 -0.32
N SER A 165 -21.34 5.55 -1.03
CA SER A 165 -21.65 4.20 -0.55
C SER A 165 -20.50 3.55 0.25
N GLY A 166 -19.51 4.35 0.68
CA GLY A 166 -18.28 3.87 1.30
C GLY A 166 -17.31 3.27 0.26
N TRP A 167 -16.06 3.03 0.67
CA TRP A 167 -15.03 2.48 -0.21
C TRP A 167 -15.32 1.04 -0.66
N THR A 168 -16.14 0.30 0.12
CA THR A 168 -16.59 -1.06 -0.22
C THR A 168 -17.68 -1.10 -1.26
N ASN A 169 -18.37 0.02 -1.50
CA ASN A 169 -19.32 0.22 -2.57
C ASN A 169 -20.45 -0.82 -2.64
N TYR A 170 -21.02 -1.18 -1.49
CA TYR A 170 -22.03 -2.24 -1.40
C TYR A 170 -23.33 -1.92 -2.14
N SER A 171 -23.80 -2.89 -2.90
CA SER A 171 -25.18 -2.95 -3.38
C SER A 171 -26.12 -3.33 -2.21
N PRO A 172 -27.38 -2.85 -2.20
CA PRO A 172 -28.05 -2.11 -3.27
C PRO A 172 -27.70 -0.61 -3.33
N LEU A 173 -27.18 -0.01 -2.25
CA LEU A 173 -26.96 1.44 -2.18
C LEU A 173 -26.10 1.98 -3.34
N ALA A 174 -25.03 1.32 -3.69
CA ALA A 174 -24.15 1.75 -4.78
C ALA A 174 -24.67 1.38 -6.17
N GLY A 175 -25.51 0.37 -6.28
CA GLY A 175 -26.15 -0.05 -7.52
C GLY A 175 -27.31 0.83 -7.97
N TYR A 176 -27.77 1.71 -7.11
CA TYR A 176 -28.91 2.58 -7.35
C TYR A 176 -28.65 3.62 -8.44
N ALA A 177 -29.53 3.69 -9.44
CA ALA A 177 -29.51 4.80 -10.38
C ALA A 177 -30.02 6.07 -9.69
N ASP A 178 -29.36 7.20 -9.88
CA ASP A 178 -29.80 8.48 -9.32
C ASP A 178 -31.03 8.97 -10.11
N SER A 179 -32.20 9.01 -9.45
CA SER A 179 -33.45 9.37 -10.11
C SER A 179 -33.52 10.82 -10.60
N GLN A 180 -32.66 11.68 -10.09
CA GLN A 180 -32.58 13.09 -10.49
C GLN A 180 -31.66 13.32 -11.69
N ILE A 181 -30.85 12.32 -12.06
CA ILE A 181 -29.87 12.43 -13.15
C ILE A 181 -30.34 11.63 -14.35
N VAL A 182 -30.69 12.34 -15.43
CA VAL A 182 -31.15 11.72 -16.69
C VAL A 182 -30.07 10.85 -17.33
N ASN A 183 -28.82 11.33 -17.34
CA ASN A 183 -27.70 10.56 -17.89
C ASN A 183 -26.84 10.01 -16.75
N GLN A 184 -27.01 8.74 -16.41
CA GLN A 184 -26.30 8.08 -15.31
C GLN A 184 -24.78 8.08 -15.44
N PHE A 185 -24.23 8.26 -16.64
CA PHE A 185 -22.78 8.46 -16.82
C PHE A 185 -22.26 9.75 -16.19
N LEU A 186 -23.12 10.75 -15.92
CA LEU A 186 -22.78 11.99 -15.23
C LEU A 186 -23.00 11.92 -13.70
N ALA A 187 -23.40 10.76 -13.17
CA ALA A 187 -23.50 10.56 -11.75
C ALA A 187 -22.10 10.23 -11.17
N GLY A 188 -21.74 10.84 -10.03
CA GLY A 188 -20.42 10.65 -9.43
C GLY A 188 -20.14 9.23 -8.97
N GLN A 189 -21.15 8.48 -8.52
CA GLN A 189 -21.03 7.05 -8.21
C GLN A 189 -20.66 6.22 -9.45
N THR A 190 -21.20 6.58 -10.63
CA THR A 190 -20.86 5.94 -11.91
C THR A 190 -19.43 6.29 -12.34
N GLN A 191 -19.01 7.55 -12.17
CA GLN A 191 -17.62 7.95 -12.44
C GLN A 191 -16.64 7.21 -11.53
N TRP A 192 -16.99 7.00 -10.25
CA TRP A 192 -16.20 6.20 -9.33
C TRP A 192 -16.02 4.77 -9.84
N LEU A 193 -17.08 4.11 -10.32
CA LEU A 193 -17.04 2.75 -10.90
C LEU A 193 -16.15 2.69 -12.14
N ILE A 194 -16.29 3.65 -13.06
CA ILE A 194 -15.44 3.74 -14.26
C ILE A 194 -13.98 3.90 -13.86
N GLY A 195 -13.70 4.81 -12.91
CA GLY A 195 -12.37 4.98 -12.37
C GLY A 195 -11.82 3.69 -11.76
N LEU A 196 -12.62 2.97 -10.97
CA LEU A 196 -12.22 1.70 -10.36
C LEU A 196 -11.86 0.64 -11.41
N VAL A 197 -12.68 0.45 -12.45
CA VAL A 197 -12.40 -0.50 -13.54
C VAL A 197 -11.08 -0.16 -14.23
N LEU A 198 -10.81 1.12 -14.50
CA LEU A 198 -9.52 1.55 -15.09
C LEU A 198 -8.34 1.24 -14.14
N LEU A 199 -8.49 1.47 -12.83
CA LEU A 199 -7.44 1.17 -11.85
C LEU A 199 -7.13 -0.33 -11.77
N ILE A 200 -8.16 -1.17 -11.79
CA ILE A 200 -8.01 -2.63 -11.80
C ILE A 200 -7.31 -3.08 -13.07
N THR A 201 -7.77 -2.61 -14.24
CA THR A 201 -7.13 -2.89 -15.53
C THR A 201 -5.64 -2.52 -15.52
N SER A 202 -5.30 -1.33 -15.00
CA SER A 202 -3.89 -0.91 -14.84
C SER A 202 -3.08 -1.89 -14.00
N SER A 203 -3.62 -2.31 -12.86
CA SER A 203 -2.96 -3.23 -11.94
C SER A 203 -2.76 -4.63 -12.55
N LEU A 204 -3.72 -5.12 -13.34
CA LEU A 204 -3.59 -6.38 -14.09
C LEU A 204 -2.46 -6.31 -15.12
N LEU A 205 -2.38 -5.21 -15.89
CA LEU A 205 -1.29 -4.99 -16.84
C LEU A 205 0.08 -4.98 -16.15
N GLY A 206 0.17 -4.30 -15.01
CA GLY A 206 1.36 -4.27 -14.17
C GLY A 206 1.75 -5.66 -13.65
N SER A 207 0.79 -6.43 -13.14
CA SER A 207 1.01 -7.75 -12.56
C SER A 207 1.61 -8.73 -13.57
N VAL A 208 1.06 -8.81 -14.77
CA VAL A 208 1.60 -9.64 -15.86
C VAL A 208 3.05 -9.26 -16.16
N ASN A 209 3.33 -7.96 -16.20
CA ASN A 209 4.67 -7.46 -16.48
C ASN A 209 5.67 -7.82 -15.37
N PHE A 210 5.32 -7.60 -14.09
CA PHE A 210 6.19 -7.96 -12.96
C PHE A 210 6.46 -9.46 -12.90
N ILE A 211 5.45 -10.30 -13.00
CA ILE A 211 5.61 -11.75 -12.98
C ILE A 211 6.54 -12.21 -14.09
N THR A 212 6.30 -11.74 -15.33
CA THR A 212 7.14 -12.10 -16.48
C THR A 212 8.58 -11.61 -16.30
N THR A 213 8.76 -10.38 -15.85
CA THR A 213 10.09 -9.79 -15.61
C THR A 213 10.88 -10.62 -14.60
N ILE A 214 10.29 -10.93 -13.45
CA ILE A 214 10.96 -11.68 -12.38
C ILE A 214 11.27 -13.12 -12.81
N ILE A 215 10.38 -13.75 -13.56
CA ILE A 215 10.59 -15.15 -13.99
C ILE A 215 11.61 -15.25 -15.11
N GLN A 216 11.58 -14.36 -16.11
CA GLN A 216 12.31 -14.50 -17.36
C GLN A 216 13.64 -13.74 -17.41
N LEU A 217 13.77 -12.61 -16.70
CA LEU A 217 14.87 -11.67 -16.91
C LEU A 217 15.91 -11.67 -15.78
N ARG A 218 15.98 -12.73 -14.97
CA ARG A 218 16.99 -12.86 -13.91
C ARG A 218 18.40 -12.98 -14.49
N ALA A 219 19.34 -12.27 -13.87
CA ALA A 219 20.76 -12.38 -14.16
C ALA A 219 21.29 -13.82 -13.99
N LYS A 220 22.38 -14.12 -14.67
CA LYS A 220 23.06 -15.41 -14.57
C LYS A 220 23.46 -15.72 -13.13
N GLY A 221 23.16 -16.93 -12.65
CA GLY A 221 23.45 -17.35 -11.28
C GLY A 221 22.43 -16.90 -10.23
N LEU A 222 21.47 -16.04 -10.57
CA LEU A 222 20.40 -15.60 -9.67
C LEU A 222 19.29 -16.66 -9.59
N THR A 223 19.54 -17.70 -8.81
CA THR A 223 18.57 -18.77 -8.52
C THR A 223 17.47 -18.26 -7.57
N TRP A 224 16.37 -19.02 -7.45
CA TRP A 224 15.24 -18.63 -6.60
C TRP A 224 15.64 -18.27 -5.17
N MET A 225 16.48 -19.09 -4.52
CA MET A 225 16.91 -18.84 -3.13
C MET A 225 18.07 -17.83 -3.01
N ARG A 226 18.51 -17.24 -4.12
CA ARG A 226 19.42 -16.09 -4.16
C ARG A 226 18.71 -14.77 -4.46
N LEU A 227 17.37 -14.80 -4.73
CA LEU A 227 16.58 -13.59 -4.91
C LEU A 227 16.56 -12.77 -3.60
N PRO A 228 16.70 -11.44 -3.66
CA PRO A 228 16.37 -10.57 -2.53
C PRO A 228 14.92 -10.79 -2.08
N PHE A 229 14.64 -10.59 -0.79
CA PHE A 229 13.31 -10.80 -0.23
C PHE A 229 12.28 -9.84 -0.85
N PHE A 230 12.73 -8.64 -1.22
CA PHE A 230 11.89 -7.67 -1.94
C PHE A 230 11.34 -8.25 -3.25
N VAL A 231 12.17 -8.93 -4.02
CA VAL A 231 11.73 -9.56 -5.29
C VAL A 231 10.71 -10.69 -5.05
N TRP A 232 10.88 -11.49 -3.99
CA TRP A 232 9.89 -12.49 -3.60
C TRP A 232 8.55 -11.86 -3.23
N ALA A 233 8.56 -10.78 -2.45
CA ALA A 233 7.35 -10.06 -2.09
C ALA A 233 6.67 -9.47 -3.33
N MET A 234 7.42 -8.88 -4.27
CA MET A 234 6.87 -8.38 -5.53
C MET A 234 6.25 -9.48 -6.38
N LEU A 235 6.89 -10.65 -6.45
CA LEU A 235 6.36 -11.80 -7.19
C LEU A 235 5.03 -12.28 -6.62
N VAL A 236 4.96 -12.48 -5.28
CA VAL A 236 3.72 -12.91 -4.61
C VAL A 236 2.63 -11.85 -4.76
N THR A 237 2.97 -10.57 -4.60
CA THR A 237 2.04 -9.45 -4.82
C THR A 237 1.50 -9.43 -6.24
N GLY A 238 2.34 -9.67 -7.25
CA GLY A 238 1.92 -9.80 -8.64
C GLY A 238 0.90 -10.92 -8.85
N PHE A 239 1.10 -12.09 -8.24
CA PHE A 239 0.12 -13.18 -8.28
C PHE A 239 -1.18 -12.86 -7.53
N LEU A 240 -1.11 -12.17 -6.37
CA LEU A 240 -2.29 -11.73 -5.64
C LEU A 240 -3.15 -10.81 -6.52
N LEU A 241 -2.55 -9.81 -7.14
CA LEU A 241 -3.23 -8.88 -8.03
C LEU A 241 -3.84 -9.60 -9.24
N LEU A 242 -3.07 -10.46 -9.91
CA LEU A 242 -3.52 -11.18 -11.10
C LEU A 242 -4.74 -12.07 -10.84
N LEU A 243 -4.82 -12.69 -9.66
CA LEU A 243 -5.89 -13.65 -9.33
C LEU A 243 -7.08 -12.98 -8.62
N ALA A 244 -6.86 -11.95 -7.83
CA ALA A 244 -7.90 -11.30 -7.03
C ALA A 244 -8.65 -10.18 -7.78
N PHE A 245 -8.00 -9.46 -8.68
CA PHE A 245 -8.61 -8.33 -9.37
C PHE A 245 -9.69 -8.69 -10.40
N PRO A 246 -9.61 -9.77 -11.19
CA PRO A 246 -10.66 -10.10 -12.14
C PRO A 246 -12.06 -10.27 -11.52
N PRO A 247 -12.26 -10.91 -10.36
CA PRO A 247 -13.57 -10.94 -9.69
C PRO A 247 -14.10 -9.56 -9.31
N LEU A 248 -13.24 -8.65 -8.85
CA LEU A 248 -13.66 -7.28 -8.55
C LEU A 248 -13.96 -6.48 -9.82
N GLU A 249 -13.18 -6.66 -10.89
CA GLU A 249 -13.44 -6.01 -12.18
C GLU A 249 -14.80 -6.43 -12.73
N ALA A 250 -15.09 -7.74 -12.69
CA ALA A 250 -16.40 -8.27 -13.06
C ALA A 250 -17.52 -7.67 -12.20
N ALA A 251 -17.34 -7.59 -10.87
CA ALA A 251 -18.31 -6.97 -9.97
C ALA A 251 -18.53 -5.48 -10.30
N GLY A 252 -17.46 -4.74 -10.58
CA GLY A 252 -17.53 -3.34 -10.95
C GLY A 252 -18.29 -3.12 -12.26
N ILE A 253 -18.02 -3.94 -13.28
CA ILE A 253 -18.72 -3.89 -14.56
C ILE A 253 -20.21 -4.27 -14.39
N MET A 254 -20.52 -5.34 -13.65
CA MET A 254 -21.89 -5.77 -13.40
C MET A 254 -22.68 -4.69 -12.63
N GLN A 255 -22.06 -4.06 -11.62
CA GLN A 255 -22.71 -2.97 -10.90
C GLN A 255 -22.86 -1.70 -11.76
N LEU A 256 -21.92 -1.44 -12.66
CA LEU A 256 -22.05 -0.37 -13.64
C LEU A 256 -23.25 -0.63 -14.56
N MET A 257 -23.46 -1.88 -15.00
CA MET A 257 -24.62 -2.27 -15.80
C MET A 257 -25.92 -2.10 -15.01
N ASP A 258 -25.97 -2.48 -13.73
CA ASP A 258 -27.14 -2.25 -12.86
C ASP A 258 -27.54 -0.77 -12.85
N ARG A 259 -26.54 0.15 -12.79
CA ARG A 259 -26.78 1.60 -12.78
C ARG A 259 -27.19 2.19 -14.13
N VAL A 260 -26.60 1.71 -15.22
CA VAL A 260 -26.69 2.38 -16.53
C VAL A 260 -27.69 1.72 -17.46
N THR A 261 -27.83 0.39 -17.39
CA THR A 261 -28.70 -0.37 -18.29
C THR A 261 -29.96 -0.90 -17.61
N GLY A 262 -30.11 -0.70 -16.29
CA GLY A 262 -31.24 -1.24 -15.53
C GLY A 262 -31.20 -2.76 -15.37
N SER A 263 -30.02 -3.38 -15.45
CA SER A 263 -29.84 -4.78 -15.05
C SER A 263 -30.00 -4.93 -13.54
N SER A 264 -30.05 -6.16 -13.05
CA SER A 264 -30.26 -6.45 -11.64
C SER A 264 -29.36 -7.55 -11.11
N PHE A 265 -28.07 -7.50 -11.42
CA PHE A 265 -27.11 -8.49 -10.93
C PHE A 265 -27.02 -8.50 -9.41
N PHE A 266 -27.07 -7.32 -8.78
CA PHE A 266 -26.94 -7.12 -7.35
C PHE A 266 -28.15 -6.44 -6.70
N MET A 267 -29.17 -6.10 -7.49
CA MET A 267 -30.37 -5.41 -7.03
C MET A 267 -31.43 -6.43 -6.66
N PRO A 268 -31.85 -6.53 -5.37
CA PRO A 268 -32.85 -7.50 -4.93
C PRO A 268 -34.27 -7.07 -5.30
N SER A 269 -35.22 -8.04 -5.31
CA SER A 269 -36.65 -7.74 -5.42
C SER A 269 -37.22 -7.20 -4.11
N GLY A 270 -38.25 -6.36 -4.21
CA GLY A 270 -39.02 -5.87 -3.05
C GLY A 270 -38.28 -4.85 -2.19
N LEU A 271 -37.28 -4.18 -2.72
CA LEU A 271 -36.62 -3.09 -2.04
C LEU A 271 -37.41 -1.79 -2.29
N PHE A 272 -38.05 -1.26 -1.26
CA PHE A 272 -38.75 0.01 -1.31
C PHE A 272 -37.85 1.10 -0.75
N SER A 273 -37.52 2.09 -1.55
CA SER A 273 -36.87 3.31 -1.07
C SER A 273 -37.87 4.46 -1.16
N SER A 274 -38.10 5.12 -0.06
CA SER A 274 -38.90 6.33 0.02
C SER A 274 -37.97 7.46 0.43
N ALA A 275 -37.38 8.15 -0.53
CA ALA A 275 -36.70 9.43 -0.22
C ALA A 275 -37.69 10.57 -0.02
N ASP A 276 -38.85 10.54 -0.73
CA ASP A 276 -39.87 11.58 -0.69
C ASP A 276 -41.29 11.00 -0.57
N GLY A 277 -41.46 9.85 0.09
CA GLY A 277 -42.77 9.19 0.21
C GLY A 277 -43.25 8.46 -1.06
N VAL A 278 -42.44 8.44 -2.13
CA VAL A 278 -42.71 7.69 -3.34
C VAL A 278 -42.00 6.35 -3.23
N ALA A 279 -42.76 5.27 -3.11
CA ALA A 279 -42.18 3.92 -3.15
C ALA A 279 -41.60 3.66 -4.55
N MET A 280 -40.28 3.48 -4.64
CA MET A 280 -39.67 2.95 -5.85
C MET A 280 -39.69 1.43 -5.76
N ASP A 281 -40.47 0.80 -6.64
CA ASP A 281 -40.46 -0.64 -6.81
C ASP A 281 -39.20 -1.06 -7.57
N LEU A 282 -38.22 -1.57 -6.82
CA LEU A 282 -37.04 -2.18 -7.41
C LEU A 282 -37.34 -3.65 -7.64
N SER A 283 -37.90 -3.96 -8.79
CA SER A 283 -38.10 -5.32 -9.24
C SER A 283 -36.80 -5.90 -9.81
N GLY A 284 -36.02 -6.56 -8.96
CA GLY A 284 -34.82 -7.27 -9.38
C GLY A 284 -34.76 -8.66 -8.74
N SER A 285 -33.99 -9.57 -9.31
CA SER A 285 -33.73 -10.90 -8.74
C SER A 285 -32.26 -11.08 -8.32
N GLY A 286 -31.53 -9.98 -8.24
CA GLY A 286 -30.11 -9.97 -7.92
C GLY A 286 -29.79 -10.17 -6.45
N SER A 287 -28.53 -10.41 -6.16
CA SER A 287 -28.05 -10.67 -4.79
C SER A 287 -26.98 -9.67 -4.35
N PRO A 288 -27.30 -8.79 -3.37
CA PRO A 288 -26.29 -7.93 -2.75
C PRO A 288 -25.16 -8.74 -2.11
N LEU A 289 -25.45 -9.95 -1.60
CA LEU A 289 -24.45 -10.84 -1.03
C LEU A 289 -23.42 -11.30 -2.05
N LEU A 290 -23.83 -11.52 -3.29
CA LEU A 290 -22.90 -11.85 -4.38
C LEU A 290 -21.87 -10.73 -4.60
N PHE A 291 -22.31 -9.47 -4.58
CA PHE A 291 -21.36 -8.34 -4.65
C PHE A 291 -20.34 -8.37 -3.51
N GLN A 292 -20.78 -8.63 -2.28
CA GLN A 292 -19.89 -8.69 -1.12
C GLN A 292 -18.84 -9.81 -1.26
N HIS A 293 -19.23 -10.99 -1.74
CA HIS A 293 -18.28 -12.08 -1.99
C HIS A 293 -17.25 -11.71 -3.07
N LEU A 294 -17.68 -11.16 -4.20
CA LEU A 294 -16.77 -10.74 -5.26
C LEU A 294 -15.84 -9.61 -4.81
N PHE A 295 -16.36 -8.66 -4.03
CA PHE A 295 -15.57 -7.57 -3.48
C PHE A 295 -14.51 -8.09 -2.48
N TRP A 296 -14.91 -8.91 -1.49
CA TRP A 296 -14.00 -9.37 -0.45
C TRP A 296 -13.03 -10.44 -0.89
N PHE A 297 -13.34 -11.16 -1.96
CA PHE A 297 -12.39 -12.06 -2.60
C PHE A 297 -11.12 -11.31 -3.08
N LEU A 298 -11.25 -10.04 -3.44
CA LEU A 298 -10.12 -9.13 -3.56
C LEU A 298 -9.79 -8.46 -2.23
N GLY A 299 -10.78 -7.94 -1.50
CA GLY A 299 -10.56 -7.00 -0.39
C GLY A 299 -9.64 -7.53 0.69
N HIS A 300 -9.64 -8.85 0.95
CA HIS A 300 -8.67 -9.44 1.87
C HIS A 300 -7.28 -9.63 1.24
N PRO A 301 -7.09 -10.26 0.07
CA PRO A 301 -5.78 -10.24 -0.62
C PRO A 301 -5.20 -8.84 -0.77
N GLU A 302 -6.03 -7.82 -0.96
CA GLU A 302 -5.60 -6.41 -1.09
C GLU A 302 -4.82 -5.92 0.13
N VAL A 303 -5.21 -6.30 1.36
CA VAL A 303 -4.46 -5.88 2.56
C VAL A 303 -3.04 -6.46 2.57
N TYR A 304 -2.83 -7.63 1.97
CA TYR A 304 -1.49 -8.19 1.79
C TYR A 304 -0.74 -7.57 0.62
N VAL A 305 -1.44 -7.19 -0.44
CA VAL A 305 -0.85 -6.37 -1.54
C VAL A 305 -0.29 -5.06 -0.99
N LEU A 306 -0.97 -4.45 -0.01
CA LEU A 306 -0.48 -3.26 0.70
C LEU A 306 0.75 -3.58 1.56
N LEU A 307 0.73 -4.68 2.31
CA LEU A 307 1.73 -5.03 3.32
C LEU A 307 3.05 -5.51 2.70
N LEU A 308 2.99 -6.40 1.70
CA LEU A 308 4.18 -7.10 1.21
C LEU A 308 5.28 -6.18 0.69
N PRO A 309 5.00 -5.12 -0.08
CA PRO A 309 6.03 -4.16 -0.48
C PRO A 309 6.69 -3.46 0.70
N ALA A 310 5.92 -3.10 1.73
CA ALA A 310 6.43 -2.38 2.89
C ALA A 310 7.33 -3.27 3.77
N ILE A 311 6.89 -4.49 4.09
CA ILE A 311 7.71 -5.43 4.85
C ILE A 311 8.97 -5.85 4.08
N ALA A 312 8.89 -5.87 2.74
CA ALA A 312 10.02 -6.11 1.88
C ALA A 312 11.07 -4.98 1.96
N CYS A 313 10.65 -3.71 1.92
CA CYS A 313 11.56 -2.58 2.15
C CYS A 313 12.27 -2.71 3.50
N VAL A 314 11.54 -3.07 4.55
CA VAL A 314 12.10 -3.26 5.91
C VAL A 314 13.10 -4.42 5.92
N ALA A 315 12.81 -5.52 5.21
CA ALA A 315 13.69 -6.68 5.13
C ALA A 315 15.00 -6.41 4.35
N GLU A 316 15.02 -5.46 3.41
CA GLU A 316 16.26 -5.00 2.76
C GLU A 316 17.09 -4.09 3.69
N ILE A 317 16.42 -3.25 4.48
CA ILE A 317 17.07 -2.23 5.30
C ILE A 317 17.69 -2.82 6.57
N ILE A 318 17.01 -3.76 7.22
CA ILE A 318 17.48 -4.32 8.51
C ILE A 318 18.85 -5.00 8.37
N PRO A 319 19.09 -5.97 7.48
CA PRO A 319 20.40 -6.63 7.37
C PRO A 319 21.52 -5.65 7.07
N CYS A 320 21.28 -4.73 6.14
CA CYS A 320 22.22 -3.70 5.75
C CYS A 320 22.63 -2.80 6.94
N ASN A 321 21.72 -2.48 7.86
CA ASN A 321 21.98 -1.60 8.99
C ASN A 321 22.32 -2.33 10.31
N THR A 322 22.06 -3.64 10.40
CA THR A 322 22.49 -4.47 11.54
C THR A 322 23.83 -5.15 11.30
N ARG A 323 24.31 -5.15 10.04
CA ARG A 323 25.52 -5.84 9.58
C ARG A 323 25.47 -7.34 9.87
N LYS A 324 24.27 -7.93 9.71
CA LYS A 324 24.00 -9.36 9.92
C LYS A 324 23.17 -9.92 8.79
N PRO A 325 23.30 -11.22 8.48
CA PRO A 325 22.38 -11.91 7.60
C PRO A 325 20.93 -11.77 8.06
N LEU A 326 20.00 -11.68 7.12
CA LEU A 326 18.57 -11.71 7.42
C LEU A 326 18.20 -13.06 8.05
N TRP A 327 17.83 -13.02 9.34
CA TRP A 327 17.52 -14.26 10.05
C TRP A 327 16.28 -14.94 9.48
N GLY A 328 16.38 -16.25 9.26
CA GLY A 328 15.25 -17.03 8.78
C GLY A 328 14.83 -16.69 7.34
N TYR A 329 15.73 -16.23 6.47
CA TYR A 329 15.41 -15.86 5.08
C TYR A 329 14.53 -16.89 4.38
N LYS A 330 14.90 -18.20 4.43
CA LYS A 330 14.10 -19.27 3.81
C LYS A 330 12.71 -19.38 4.43
N SER A 331 12.60 -19.27 5.76
CA SER A 331 11.31 -19.27 6.47
C SER A 331 10.44 -18.09 6.06
N MET A 332 11.05 -16.91 5.88
CA MET A 332 10.34 -15.72 5.39
C MET A 332 9.83 -15.91 3.96
N VAL A 333 10.62 -16.52 3.08
CA VAL A 333 10.20 -16.83 1.70
C VAL A 333 9.00 -17.78 1.71
N TYR A 334 9.04 -18.87 2.48
CA TYR A 334 7.90 -19.78 2.59
C TYR A 334 6.70 -19.13 3.26
N ALA A 335 6.92 -18.27 4.25
CA ALA A 335 5.85 -17.54 4.92
C ALA A 335 5.13 -16.57 3.95
N VAL A 336 5.86 -15.84 3.11
CA VAL A 336 5.22 -14.93 2.15
C VAL A 336 4.42 -15.69 1.07
N ILE A 337 4.92 -16.84 0.63
CA ILE A 337 4.18 -17.71 -0.31
C ILE A 337 2.92 -18.27 0.35
N ALA A 338 3.05 -18.80 1.58
CA ALA A 338 1.91 -19.32 2.34
C ALA A 338 0.86 -18.24 2.62
N LEU A 339 1.29 -17.02 2.97
CA LEU A 339 0.42 -15.89 3.18
C LEU A 339 -0.36 -15.53 1.90
N GLY A 340 0.32 -15.51 0.75
CA GLY A 340 -0.32 -15.29 -0.54
C GLY A 340 -1.41 -16.32 -0.83
N PHE A 341 -1.12 -17.61 -0.62
CA PHE A 341 -2.11 -18.67 -0.83
C PHE A 341 -3.29 -18.59 0.16
N LEU A 342 -3.00 -18.44 1.45
CA LEU A 342 -4.03 -18.41 2.49
C LEU A 342 -4.95 -17.19 2.35
N SER A 343 -4.48 -16.09 1.79
CA SER A 343 -5.28 -14.87 1.61
C SER A 343 -6.54 -15.09 0.77
N PHE A 344 -6.55 -16.10 -0.12
CA PHE A 344 -7.70 -16.45 -0.95
C PHE A 344 -8.76 -17.32 -0.26
N ILE A 345 -8.53 -17.77 0.97
CA ILE A 345 -9.47 -18.66 1.69
C ILE A 345 -9.93 -18.06 3.03
N VAL A 346 -9.76 -16.75 3.23
CA VAL A 346 -10.12 -16.06 4.48
C VAL A 346 -11.10 -14.89 4.29
N TRP A 347 -11.42 -14.51 3.07
CA TRP A 347 -12.10 -13.24 2.74
C TRP A 347 -13.42 -13.01 3.49
N ALA A 348 -14.19 -14.06 3.81
CA ALA A 348 -15.53 -13.88 4.37
C ALA A 348 -15.54 -13.64 5.89
N HIS A 349 -14.40 -13.50 6.55
CA HIS A 349 -14.37 -12.93 7.90
C HIS A 349 -14.84 -11.46 7.93
N HIS A 350 -14.77 -10.75 6.80
CA HIS A 350 -15.41 -9.44 6.64
C HIS A 350 -16.94 -9.49 6.56
N MET A 351 -17.53 -10.69 6.56
CA MET A 351 -18.93 -10.93 6.27
C MET A 351 -19.63 -11.77 7.36
N TYR A 352 -19.09 -11.86 8.57
CA TYR A 352 -19.67 -12.69 9.65
C TYR A 352 -21.13 -12.33 9.97
N LEU A 353 -21.50 -11.05 9.83
CA LEU A 353 -22.86 -10.58 10.11
C LEU A 353 -23.85 -10.75 8.94
N THR A 354 -23.44 -11.39 7.84
CA THR A 354 -24.33 -11.61 6.67
C THR A 354 -25.26 -12.83 6.82
N GLY A 355 -25.20 -13.53 7.94
CA GLY A 355 -26.05 -14.72 8.15
C GLY A 355 -25.51 -16.00 7.54
N MET A 356 -24.19 -16.15 7.37
CA MET A 356 -23.56 -17.32 6.74
C MET A 356 -23.70 -18.64 7.52
N GLY A 357 -24.22 -18.61 8.74
CA GLY A 357 -24.40 -19.79 9.59
C GLY A 357 -23.11 -20.27 10.24
N PRO A 358 -23.21 -21.20 11.21
CA PRO A 358 -22.08 -21.57 12.08
C PRO A 358 -20.99 -22.36 11.35
N VAL A 359 -21.33 -23.22 10.39
CA VAL A 359 -20.33 -24.06 9.68
C VAL A 359 -19.38 -23.21 8.86
N ILE A 360 -19.92 -22.30 8.05
CA ILE A 360 -19.12 -21.42 7.18
C ILE A 360 -18.36 -20.39 8.03
N SER A 361 -18.99 -19.82 9.06
CA SER A 361 -18.30 -18.93 10.01
C SER A 361 -17.11 -19.61 10.66
N THR A 362 -17.25 -20.87 11.12
CA THR A 362 -16.15 -21.62 11.75
C THR A 362 -15.03 -21.90 10.76
N PHE A 363 -15.34 -22.21 9.50
CA PHE A 363 -14.35 -22.37 8.46
C PHE A 363 -13.51 -21.08 8.28
N PHE A 364 -14.16 -19.94 8.06
CA PHE A 364 -13.45 -18.67 7.86
C PHE A 364 -12.74 -18.19 9.12
N GLN A 365 -13.25 -18.44 10.30
CA GLN A 365 -12.55 -18.18 11.57
C GLN A 365 -11.25 -18.99 11.64
N THR A 366 -11.30 -20.29 11.37
CA THR A 366 -10.14 -21.17 11.44
C THR A 366 -9.07 -20.78 10.44
N THR A 367 -9.44 -20.53 9.19
CA THR A 367 -8.48 -20.10 8.16
C THR A 367 -7.90 -18.72 8.46
N THR A 368 -8.68 -17.80 9.05
CA THR A 368 -8.23 -16.47 9.44
C THR A 368 -7.24 -16.51 10.63
N VAL A 369 -7.46 -17.39 11.60
CA VAL A 369 -6.46 -17.61 12.66
C VAL A 369 -5.18 -18.23 12.07
N LEU A 370 -5.33 -19.16 11.12
CA LEU A 370 -4.18 -19.82 10.47
C LEU A 370 -3.29 -18.83 9.69
N ILE A 371 -3.86 -17.83 9.00
CA ILE A 371 -3.07 -16.85 8.23
C ILE A 371 -2.23 -15.92 9.13
N SER A 372 -2.52 -15.84 10.43
CA SER A 372 -1.68 -15.11 11.37
C SER A 372 -0.29 -15.74 11.54
N VAL A 373 -0.16 -17.05 11.34
CA VAL A 373 1.11 -17.79 11.52
C VAL A 373 2.21 -17.28 10.58
N PRO A 374 2.03 -17.22 9.25
CA PRO A 374 3.05 -16.64 8.36
C PRO A 374 3.35 -15.17 8.69
N SER A 375 2.37 -14.37 9.11
CA SER A 375 2.59 -12.98 9.51
C SER A 375 3.50 -12.87 10.75
N VAL A 376 3.28 -13.75 11.74
CA VAL A 376 4.14 -13.85 12.95
C VAL A 376 5.55 -14.29 12.58
N ILE A 377 5.71 -15.26 11.65
CA ILE A 377 7.03 -15.69 11.17
C ILE A 377 7.79 -14.52 10.55
N LEU A 378 7.14 -13.74 9.68
CA LEU A 378 7.76 -12.57 9.04
C LEU A 378 8.21 -11.54 10.08
N LEU A 379 7.32 -11.14 10.98
CA LEU A 379 7.62 -10.13 12.01
C LEU A 379 8.72 -10.60 12.97
N THR A 380 8.62 -11.85 13.46
CA THR A 380 9.60 -12.42 14.39
C THR A 380 10.97 -12.54 13.75
N SER A 381 11.04 -12.94 12.48
CA SER A 381 12.32 -13.02 11.74
C SER A 381 13.01 -11.65 11.64
N LEU A 382 12.25 -10.59 11.37
CA LEU A 382 12.78 -9.22 11.34
C LEU A 382 13.26 -8.76 12.72
N ILE A 383 12.50 -9.05 13.78
CA ILE A 383 12.88 -8.71 15.16
C ILE A 383 14.18 -9.46 15.56
N ILE A 384 14.28 -10.75 15.29
CA ILE A 384 15.47 -11.55 15.59
C ILE A 384 16.68 -11.07 14.76
N SER A 385 16.47 -10.55 13.57
CA SER A 385 17.54 -9.97 12.76
C SER A 385 18.20 -8.74 13.42
N LEU A 386 17.52 -8.08 14.38
CA LEU A 386 18.11 -7.01 15.20
C LEU A 386 19.03 -7.54 16.31
N TRP A 387 18.75 -8.75 16.81
CA TRP A 387 19.44 -9.30 17.99
C TRP A 387 20.92 -9.54 17.72
N GLY A 388 21.78 -8.92 18.55
CA GLY A 388 23.25 -9.05 18.45
C GLY A 388 23.85 -8.42 17.18
N GLY A 389 23.13 -7.53 16.50
CA GLY A 389 23.62 -6.76 15.37
C GLY A 389 24.37 -5.49 15.80
N SER A 390 25.27 -5.00 14.93
CA SER A 390 25.91 -3.70 15.05
C SER A 390 25.02 -2.64 14.39
N ILE A 391 23.98 -2.18 15.11
CA ILE A 391 22.90 -1.36 14.54
C ILE A 391 23.38 0.05 14.21
N ARG A 392 23.30 0.42 12.93
CA ARG A 392 23.51 1.78 12.44
C ARG A 392 22.15 2.49 12.37
N PHE A 393 21.91 3.46 13.25
CA PHE A 393 20.65 4.23 13.31
C PHE A 393 20.57 5.29 12.20
N THR A 394 20.61 4.85 10.95
CA THR A 394 20.34 5.70 9.78
C THR A 394 18.86 6.03 9.71
N MET A 395 18.48 7.07 8.96
CA MET A 395 17.06 7.40 8.80
C MET A 395 16.21 6.22 8.28
N PRO A 396 16.63 5.46 7.22
CA PRO A 396 15.88 4.27 6.82
C PRO A 396 15.73 3.26 7.97
N MET A 397 16.78 3.05 8.77
CA MET A 397 16.75 2.08 9.87
C MET A 397 15.80 2.51 11.00
N ILE A 398 15.72 3.80 11.32
CA ILE A 398 14.81 4.31 12.35
C ILE A 398 13.35 4.05 11.94
N TRP A 399 12.99 4.30 10.70
CA TRP A 399 11.66 4.01 10.16
C TRP A 399 11.38 2.50 10.14
N ALA A 400 12.35 1.69 9.71
CA ALA A 400 12.23 0.23 9.67
C ALA A 400 12.09 -0.37 11.08
N ALA A 401 12.82 0.15 12.07
CA ALA A 401 12.70 -0.28 13.46
C ALA A 401 11.34 0.08 14.06
N ALA A 402 10.79 1.26 13.75
CA ALA A 402 9.48 1.67 14.21
C ALA A 402 8.33 0.89 13.54
N PHE A 403 8.51 0.45 12.29
CA PHE A 403 7.56 -0.46 11.63
C PHE A 403 7.26 -1.69 12.48
N LEU A 404 8.26 -2.30 13.10
CA LEU A 404 8.10 -3.59 13.80
C LEU A 404 7.06 -3.54 14.94
N PRO A 405 7.17 -2.64 15.93
CA PRO A 405 6.15 -2.56 16.98
C PRO A 405 4.81 -2.03 16.47
N MET A 406 4.80 -1.12 15.50
CA MET A 406 3.55 -0.55 14.98
C MET A 406 2.76 -1.59 14.19
N PHE A 407 3.41 -2.33 13.32
CA PHE A 407 2.79 -3.46 12.63
C PHE A 407 2.41 -4.58 13.61
N GLY A 408 3.23 -4.82 14.65
CA GLY A 408 2.94 -5.77 15.72
C GLY A 408 1.64 -5.45 16.46
N ILE A 409 1.43 -4.20 16.87
CA ILE A 409 0.17 -3.74 17.49
C ILE A 409 -0.99 -3.92 16.50
N GLY A 410 -0.82 -3.50 15.25
CA GLY A 410 -1.81 -3.70 14.19
C GLY A 410 -2.23 -5.16 14.04
N GLY A 411 -1.26 -6.07 13.94
CA GLY A 411 -1.52 -7.51 13.81
C GLY A 411 -2.24 -8.11 15.03
N LEU A 412 -1.79 -7.76 16.24
CA LEU A 412 -2.40 -8.25 17.50
C LEU A 412 -3.85 -7.78 17.66
N THR A 413 -4.16 -6.55 17.25
CA THR A 413 -5.55 -6.03 17.30
C THR A 413 -6.47 -6.68 16.27
N GLY A 414 -5.93 -7.40 15.29
CA GLY A 414 -6.71 -8.20 14.34
C GLY A 414 -7.19 -9.56 14.90
N LEU A 415 -6.52 -10.10 15.93
CA LEU A 415 -6.90 -11.40 16.48
C LEU A 415 -8.33 -11.44 17.02
N PRO A 416 -8.83 -10.47 17.82
CA PRO A 416 -10.23 -10.45 18.22
C PRO A 416 -11.21 -10.46 17.05
N LEU A 417 -10.90 -9.75 15.96
CA LEU A 417 -11.73 -9.67 14.74
C LEU A 417 -11.74 -11.00 13.95
N ALA A 418 -10.75 -11.87 14.15
CA ALA A 418 -10.73 -13.19 13.56
C ALA A 418 -11.79 -14.12 14.18
N PHE A 419 -12.17 -13.89 15.45
CA PHE A 419 -13.14 -14.70 16.16
C PHE A 419 -14.56 -14.15 15.96
N ASN A 420 -15.44 -14.96 15.37
CA ASN A 420 -16.81 -14.57 15.07
C ASN A 420 -17.55 -13.97 16.28
N LEU A 421 -17.47 -14.62 17.46
CA LEU A 421 -18.13 -14.13 18.67
C LEU A 421 -17.63 -12.74 19.12
N ALA A 422 -16.34 -12.46 18.97
CA ALA A 422 -15.81 -11.14 19.30
C ALA A 422 -16.19 -10.12 18.24
N ASP A 423 -16.15 -10.53 16.94
CA ASP A 423 -16.51 -9.64 15.83
C ASP A 423 -17.99 -9.23 15.84
N LEU A 424 -18.91 -10.03 16.41
CA LEU A 424 -20.30 -9.63 16.64
C LEU A 424 -20.43 -8.29 17.39
N HIS A 425 -19.49 -7.98 18.29
CA HIS A 425 -19.49 -6.76 19.08
C HIS A 425 -18.59 -5.67 18.50
N LEU A 426 -17.56 -6.05 17.74
CA LEU A 426 -16.55 -5.13 17.22
C LEU A 426 -16.80 -4.72 15.77
N HIS A 427 -17.60 -5.48 15.03
CA HIS A 427 -17.90 -5.22 13.61
C HIS A 427 -18.53 -3.85 13.44
N ASP A 428 -18.09 -3.13 12.42
CA ASP A 428 -18.51 -1.74 12.11
C ASP A 428 -18.36 -0.73 13.28
N THR A 429 -17.48 -1.02 14.25
CA THR A 429 -17.06 -0.07 15.28
C THR A 429 -15.72 0.58 14.94
N TYR A 430 -15.32 1.58 15.73
CA TYR A 430 -14.01 2.21 15.65
C TYR A 430 -12.84 1.26 15.99
N TYR A 431 -13.11 0.12 16.63
CA TYR A 431 -12.09 -0.90 16.83
C TYR A 431 -11.53 -1.42 15.49
N VAL A 432 -12.41 -1.69 14.53
CA VAL A 432 -12.01 -2.12 13.18
C VAL A 432 -11.19 -1.03 12.50
N ILE A 433 -11.59 0.24 12.64
CA ILE A 433 -10.85 1.37 12.07
C ILE A 433 -9.47 1.48 12.73
N GLY A 434 -9.38 1.39 14.05
CA GLY A 434 -8.12 1.40 14.79
C GLY A 434 -7.19 0.28 14.34
N HIS A 435 -7.71 -0.95 14.23
CA HIS A 435 -6.97 -2.12 13.78
C HIS A 435 -6.31 -1.89 12.42
N PHE A 436 -7.10 -1.68 11.37
CA PHE A 436 -6.52 -1.60 10.03
C PHE A 436 -5.67 -0.34 9.82
N HIS A 437 -5.98 0.76 10.52
CA HIS A 437 -5.12 1.94 10.46
C HIS A 437 -3.75 1.72 11.12
N TYR A 438 -3.67 0.96 12.22
CA TYR A 438 -2.36 0.56 12.78
C TYR A 438 -1.55 -0.28 11.81
N VAL A 439 -2.20 -1.16 11.04
CA VAL A 439 -1.53 -1.92 9.99
C VAL A 439 -1.07 -1.01 8.86
N VAL A 440 -1.96 -0.13 8.35
CA VAL A 440 -1.69 0.63 7.11
C VAL A 440 -0.86 1.89 7.39
N ALA A 441 -1.21 2.71 8.38
CA ALA A 441 -0.58 4.01 8.55
C ALA A 441 0.78 3.91 9.27
N PRO A 442 0.91 3.61 10.58
CA PRO A 442 2.22 3.45 11.21
C PRO A 442 2.91 2.12 10.86
N GLY A 443 2.20 1.14 10.34
CA GLY A 443 2.80 -0.06 9.76
C GLY A 443 3.30 0.21 8.34
N ILE A 444 2.45 0.01 7.33
CA ILE A 444 2.85 0.00 5.91
C ILE A 444 3.54 1.30 5.50
N LEU A 445 2.98 2.49 5.80
CA LEU A 445 3.61 3.74 5.40
C LEU A 445 5.01 3.94 6.03
N PHE A 446 5.25 3.45 7.26
CA PHE A 446 6.59 3.52 7.85
C PHE A 446 7.59 2.66 7.08
N GLY A 447 7.20 1.46 6.66
CA GLY A 447 8.02 0.63 5.78
C GLY A 447 8.31 1.29 4.42
N LEU A 448 7.30 1.94 3.83
CA LEU A 448 7.48 2.65 2.56
C LEU A 448 8.33 3.93 2.74
N PHE A 449 8.17 4.70 3.82
CA PHE A 449 9.06 5.82 4.13
C PHE A 449 10.50 5.35 4.35
N ALA A 450 10.70 4.24 5.06
CA ALA A 450 12.03 3.62 5.18
C ALA A 450 12.63 3.35 3.81
N GLY A 451 11.85 2.79 2.87
CA GLY A 451 12.24 2.57 1.48
C GLY A 451 12.59 3.86 0.75
N VAL A 452 11.79 4.93 0.89
CA VAL A 452 12.12 6.24 0.27
C VAL A 452 13.48 6.73 0.75
N TYR A 453 13.73 6.79 2.07
CA TYR A 453 15.02 7.23 2.60
C TYR A 453 16.18 6.33 2.18
N HIS A 454 15.92 5.02 2.00
CA HIS A 454 16.93 4.03 1.63
C HIS A 454 17.39 4.16 0.17
N TRP A 455 16.45 4.22 -0.78
CA TRP A 455 16.76 4.29 -2.22
C TRP A 455 16.88 5.71 -2.77
N TYR A 456 16.52 6.76 -2.00
CA TYR A 456 16.68 8.15 -2.44
C TYR A 456 18.12 8.48 -2.90
N PRO A 457 19.19 8.04 -2.20
CA PRO A 457 20.57 8.22 -2.67
C PRO A 457 20.82 7.58 -4.04
N LYS A 458 20.30 6.39 -4.29
CA LYS A 458 20.41 5.70 -5.58
C LYS A 458 19.65 6.43 -6.69
N MET A 459 18.47 6.96 -6.38
CA MET A 459 17.61 7.68 -7.34
C MET A 459 18.18 9.05 -7.75
N THR A 460 18.82 9.75 -6.81
CA THR A 460 19.18 11.18 -6.99
C THR A 460 20.67 11.48 -6.92
N GLY A 461 21.49 10.55 -6.46
CA GLY A 461 22.90 10.77 -6.16
C GLY A 461 23.13 11.63 -4.90
N ARG A 462 22.11 11.80 -4.04
CA ARG A 462 22.18 12.64 -2.85
C ARG A 462 21.44 12.03 -1.67
N TYR A 463 21.92 12.30 -0.46
CA TYR A 463 21.20 11.96 0.77
C TYR A 463 20.12 12.98 1.09
N MET A 464 19.03 12.51 1.68
CA MET A 464 18.05 13.37 2.34
C MET A 464 18.63 13.95 3.64
N ASP A 465 18.15 15.14 4.01
CA ASP A 465 18.59 15.82 5.23
C ASP A 465 18.09 15.09 6.49
N ASN A 466 19.01 14.82 7.44
CA ASN A 466 18.69 14.07 8.65
C ASN A 466 17.81 14.87 9.62
N PHE A 467 18.02 16.20 9.75
CA PHE A 467 17.23 17.01 10.67
C PHE A 467 15.76 17.04 10.25
N LEU A 468 15.50 17.31 8.98
CA LEU A 468 14.15 17.25 8.41
C LEU A 468 13.58 15.82 8.50
N GLY A 469 14.43 14.81 8.37
CA GLY A 469 14.06 13.41 8.56
C GLY A 469 13.56 13.12 9.96
N HIS A 470 14.26 13.57 11.01
CA HIS A 470 13.84 13.44 12.40
C HIS A 470 12.60 14.27 12.71
N LEU A 471 12.49 15.47 12.14
CA LEU A 471 11.31 16.33 12.28
C LEU A 471 10.06 15.72 11.64
N HIS A 472 10.22 14.91 10.61
CA HIS A 472 9.15 14.09 10.04
C HIS A 472 8.83 12.86 10.91
N PHE A 473 9.86 12.12 11.33
CA PHE A 473 9.70 10.81 11.97
C PHE A 473 9.06 10.89 13.38
N TRP A 474 9.66 11.63 14.31
CA TRP A 474 9.25 11.59 15.71
C TRP A 474 7.82 12.09 15.94
N PRO A 475 7.41 13.24 15.36
CA PRO A 475 6.03 13.66 15.48
C PRO A 475 5.06 12.70 14.79
N SER A 476 5.44 12.12 13.63
CA SER A 476 4.59 11.13 12.95
C SER A 476 4.35 9.90 13.82
N LEU A 477 5.39 9.33 14.45
CA LEU A 477 5.26 8.21 15.36
C LEU A 477 4.33 8.54 16.54
N ILE A 478 4.50 9.70 17.15
CA ILE A 478 3.70 10.13 18.30
C ILE A 478 2.24 10.37 17.87
N CYS A 479 2.03 11.19 16.84
CA CYS A 479 0.68 11.55 16.38
C CYS A 479 -0.12 10.34 15.92
N MET A 480 0.49 9.37 15.23
CA MET A 480 -0.21 8.16 14.79
C MET A 480 -0.71 7.31 15.97
N ASN A 481 0.05 7.22 17.05
CA ASN A 481 -0.39 6.52 18.25
C ASN A 481 -1.57 7.25 18.93
N PHE A 482 -1.49 8.58 19.08
CA PHE A 482 -2.60 9.38 19.65
C PHE A 482 -3.83 9.47 18.72
N LEU A 483 -3.67 9.19 17.43
CA LEU A 483 -4.76 9.16 16.48
C LEU A 483 -5.47 7.78 16.48
N PHE A 484 -4.72 6.67 16.42
CA PHE A 484 -5.33 5.36 16.16
C PHE A 484 -5.54 4.51 17.41
N PHE A 485 -4.75 4.66 18.47
CA PHE A 485 -4.97 3.90 19.70
C PHE A 485 -6.30 4.24 20.39
N PRO A 486 -6.71 5.51 20.50
CA PRO A 486 -8.02 5.84 21.05
C PRO A 486 -9.20 5.26 20.27
N MET A 487 -9.05 5.01 18.96
CA MET A 487 -10.09 4.36 18.14
C MET A 487 -10.38 2.93 18.62
N LEU A 488 -9.35 2.19 19.06
CA LEU A 488 -9.52 0.85 19.63
C LEU A 488 -10.38 0.92 20.90
N THR A 489 -10.07 1.86 21.78
CA THR A 489 -10.81 2.06 23.05
C THR A 489 -12.27 2.48 22.79
N GLN A 490 -12.49 3.44 21.90
CA GLN A 490 -13.84 3.87 21.52
C GLN A 490 -14.65 2.74 20.87
N GLY A 491 -13.98 1.92 20.00
CA GLY A 491 -14.63 0.77 19.37
C GLY A 491 -15.06 -0.30 20.36
N MET A 492 -14.23 -0.60 21.38
CA MET A 492 -14.62 -1.49 22.48
C MET A 492 -15.78 -0.93 23.30
N ALA A 493 -15.93 0.37 23.40
CA ALA A 493 -17.07 1.03 24.02
C ALA A 493 -18.32 1.10 23.10
N GLY A 494 -18.25 0.53 21.88
CA GLY A 494 -19.38 0.46 20.95
C GLY A 494 -19.55 1.69 20.06
N PHE A 495 -18.55 2.56 19.93
CA PHE A 495 -18.62 3.68 19.02
C PHE A 495 -18.57 3.20 17.57
N HIS A 496 -19.67 3.44 16.82
CA HIS A 496 -19.80 2.99 15.44
C HIS A 496 -18.98 3.82 14.46
N ARG A 497 -18.45 3.17 13.43
CA ARG A 497 -17.86 3.86 12.28
C ARG A 497 -18.93 4.54 11.44
N ARG A 498 -18.53 5.56 10.67
CA ARG A 498 -19.40 6.31 9.74
C ARG A 498 -20.46 7.21 10.38
N TRP A 499 -20.30 7.58 11.64
CA TRP A 499 -21.13 8.59 12.30
C TRP A 499 -20.53 9.99 12.10
N TYR A 500 -21.21 10.84 11.32
CA TYR A 500 -20.70 12.15 10.91
C TYR A 500 -20.70 13.20 12.03
N ASN A 501 -21.60 13.09 12.99
CA ASN A 501 -21.75 14.00 14.13
C ASN A 501 -21.11 13.46 15.42
N GLY A 502 -20.18 12.52 15.31
CA GLY A 502 -19.51 11.92 16.46
C GLY A 502 -20.40 11.11 17.39
N GLY A 503 -21.65 10.81 16.97
CA GLY A 503 -22.62 10.10 17.80
C GLY A 503 -23.00 10.93 19.03
N GLU A 504 -23.77 11.99 18.86
CA GLU A 504 -24.14 12.98 19.92
C GLU A 504 -24.48 12.34 21.27
N GLY A 505 -25.22 11.25 21.31
CA GLY A 505 -25.54 10.52 22.54
C GLY A 505 -24.37 9.81 23.24
N TYR A 506 -23.22 9.64 22.55
CA TYR A 506 -22.00 9.06 23.12
C TYR A 506 -21.01 10.10 23.64
N ILE A 507 -21.02 11.31 23.10
CA ILE A 507 -20.09 12.38 23.50
C ILE A 507 -20.37 12.83 24.94
N GLU A 508 -21.63 12.93 25.33
CA GLU A 508 -22.01 13.31 26.70
C GLU A 508 -21.52 12.32 27.77
N LYS A 509 -21.40 11.03 27.42
CA LYS A 509 -20.93 9.98 28.35
C LYS A 509 -19.41 9.75 28.32
N ALA A 510 -18.74 10.14 27.26
CA ALA A 510 -17.28 9.98 27.09
C ALA A 510 -16.49 11.21 27.55
N SER A 511 -17.15 12.27 27.99
CA SER A 511 -16.54 13.57 28.32
C SER A 511 -15.91 13.66 29.71
N ASP A 512 -15.95 12.59 30.52
CA ASP A 512 -15.44 12.58 31.89
C ASP A 512 -13.91 12.52 32.01
N GLY A 513 -13.20 13.03 31.02
CA GLY A 513 -11.75 13.14 31.00
C GLY A 513 -11.05 12.00 30.24
N VAL A 514 -9.94 12.33 29.59
CA VAL A 514 -9.09 11.38 28.87
C VAL A 514 -8.03 10.83 29.80
N ASN A 515 -8.17 9.57 30.18
CA ASN A 515 -7.14 8.85 30.90
C ASN A 515 -6.24 8.11 29.90
N VAL A 516 -5.04 8.62 29.70
CA VAL A 516 -4.02 7.98 28.84
C VAL A 516 -2.95 7.39 29.75
N PHE A 517 -2.83 6.07 29.77
CA PHE A 517 -1.87 5.32 30.60
C PHE A 517 -1.92 5.67 32.10
N GLY A 518 -3.13 5.91 32.64
CA GLY A 518 -3.30 6.27 34.05
C GLY A 518 -3.08 7.76 34.37
N ILE A 519 -2.83 8.58 33.36
CA ILE A 519 -2.68 10.05 33.51
C ILE A 519 -3.93 10.73 32.92
N THR A 520 -4.67 11.45 33.75
CA THR A 520 -5.78 12.28 33.28
C THR A 520 -5.21 13.53 32.60
N VAL A 521 -5.30 13.59 31.28
CA VAL A 521 -4.66 14.65 30.49
C VAL A 521 -5.46 15.96 30.52
N ALA A 522 -6.79 15.89 30.60
CA ALA A 522 -7.65 17.03 30.90
C ALA A 522 -9.08 16.56 31.22
N GLU A 523 -9.77 17.23 32.14
CA GLU A 523 -11.15 16.92 32.52
C GLU A 523 -12.22 17.32 31.47
N LYS A 524 -11.80 17.96 30.36
CA LYS A 524 -12.73 18.55 29.38
C LYS A 524 -12.40 18.27 27.89
N ILE A 525 -11.41 17.42 27.58
CA ILE A 525 -11.04 17.12 26.19
C ILE A 525 -11.54 15.73 25.83
N SER A 526 -12.38 15.62 24.80
CA SER A 526 -12.86 14.33 24.30
C SER A 526 -11.76 13.57 23.52
N LEU A 527 -11.85 12.23 23.48
CA LEU A 527 -10.94 11.41 22.65
C LEU A 527 -10.98 11.83 21.16
N ASN A 528 -12.14 12.27 20.67
CA ASN A 528 -12.26 12.74 19.28
C ASN A 528 -11.48 14.02 19.02
N GLU A 529 -11.40 14.94 20.00
CA GLU A 529 -10.60 16.16 19.91
C GLU A 529 -9.12 15.83 19.92
N VAL A 530 -8.66 14.92 20.81
CA VAL A 530 -7.25 14.44 20.82
C VAL A 530 -6.88 13.82 19.48
N MET A 531 -7.72 12.94 18.94
CA MET A 531 -7.48 12.31 17.63
C MET A 531 -7.44 13.33 16.51
N THR A 532 -8.33 14.34 16.55
CA THR A 532 -8.39 15.39 15.51
C THR A 532 -7.18 16.31 15.58
N ALA A 533 -6.78 16.74 16.78
CA ALA A 533 -5.55 17.52 16.98
C ALA A 533 -4.32 16.75 16.50
N SER A 534 -4.25 15.44 16.79
CA SER A 534 -3.17 14.57 16.34
C SER A 534 -3.15 14.40 14.81
N ALA A 535 -4.32 14.31 14.16
CA ALA A 535 -4.42 14.25 12.70
C ALA A 535 -3.94 15.56 12.03
N ILE A 536 -4.30 16.70 12.57
CA ILE A 536 -3.85 18.01 12.08
C ILE A 536 -2.34 18.16 12.28
N ALA A 537 -1.83 17.82 13.47
CA ALA A 537 -0.39 17.83 13.73
C ALA A 537 0.36 16.88 12.78
N LEU A 538 -0.16 15.67 12.55
CA LEU A 538 0.41 14.73 11.60
C LEU A 538 0.50 15.32 10.20
N ALA A 539 -0.53 16.03 9.72
CA ALA A 539 -0.50 16.73 8.43
C ALA A 539 0.62 17.77 8.35
N ILE A 540 0.77 18.57 9.40
CA ILE A 540 1.83 19.60 9.48
C ILE A 540 3.20 18.94 9.39
N PHE A 541 3.42 17.84 10.09
CA PHE A 541 4.71 17.14 10.13
C PHE A 541 5.00 16.26 8.90
N GLN A 542 4.07 16.14 7.92
CA GLN A 542 4.39 15.63 6.59
C GLN A 542 5.10 16.71 5.72
N VAL A 543 4.91 18.00 6.00
CA VAL A 543 5.56 19.09 5.26
C VAL A 543 7.10 18.99 5.30
N PRO A 544 7.77 18.73 6.44
CA PRO A 544 9.20 18.46 6.49
C PRO A 544 9.67 17.36 5.53
N PHE A 545 8.90 16.31 5.32
CA PHE A 545 9.22 15.26 4.36
C PHE A 545 9.19 15.77 2.92
N LEU A 546 8.13 16.47 2.54
CA LEU A 546 7.99 17.05 1.19
C LEU A 546 9.10 18.06 0.90
N VAL A 547 9.39 18.92 1.87
CA VAL A 547 10.49 19.89 1.79
C VAL A 547 11.83 19.15 1.67
N ASN A 548 12.05 18.10 2.47
CA ASN A 548 13.26 17.30 2.43
C ASN A 548 13.47 16.65 1.07
N MET A 549 12.43 16.01 0.52
CA MET A 549 12.49 15.44 -0.84
C MET A 549 12.90 16.48 -1.87
N ALA A 550 12.25 17.63 -1.87
CA ALA A 550 12.50 18.69 -2.85
C ALA A 550 13.89 19.34 -2.64
N VAL A 551 14.21 19.81 -1.44
CA VAL A 551 15.45 20.53 -1.16
C VAL A 551 16.67 19.63 -1.30
N SER A 552 16.58 18.38 -0.86
CA SER A 552 17.71 17.45 -0.94
C SER A 552 18.04 17.05 -2.38
N TYR A 553 17.10 17.11 -3.30
CA TYR A 553 17.35 16.88 -4.73
C TYR A 553 18.37 17.87 -5.30
N TRP A 554 18.35 19.14 -4.88
CA TRP A 554 19.30 20.15 -5.34
C TRP A 554 20.46 20.40 -4.37
N ARG A 555 20.21 20.36 -3.05
CA ARG A 555 21.14 20.79 -2.01
C ARG A 555 21.62 19.68 -1.07
N GLY A 556 21.07 18.48 -1.17
CA GLY A 556 21.47 17.33 -0.35
C GLY A 556 22.95 16.97 -0.52
N LYS A 557 23.55 16.39 0.50
CA LYS A 557 24.93 15.88 0.47
C LYS A 557 25.05 14.85 -0.65
N LYS A 558 26.01 15.05 -1.57
CA LYS A 558 26.26 14.09 -2.65
C LYS A 558 26.77 12.76 -2.09
N VAL A 559 26.36 11.66 -2.69
CA VAL A 559 26.95 10.36 -2.41
C VAL A 559 28.36 10.28 -3.01
N THR A 560 29.24 9.56 -2.35
CA THR A 560 30.65 9.38 -2.74
C THR A 560 30.91 7.99 -3.32
N SER A 561 29.93 7.10 -3.25
CA SER A 561 30.00 5.71 -3.73
C SER A 561 28.66 5.30 -4.32
N ASP A 562 28.68 4.41 -5.31
CA ASP A 562 27.47 3.79 -5.86
C ASP A 562 26.74 2.89 -4.85
N ASN A 563 27.43 2.44 -3.80
CA ASN A 563 26.90 1.67 -2.69
C ASN A 563 27.08 2.42 -1.36
N PRO A 564 26.26 3.45 -1.07
CA PRO A 564 26.43 4.29 0.12
C PRO A 564 26.08 3.61 1.45
N TRP A 565 25.47 2.42 1.40
CA TRP A 565 25.07 1.66 2.58
C TRP A 565 25.95 0.44 2.86
N ASP A 566 26.91 0.11 1.97
CA ASP A 566 27.63 -1.17 1.94
C ASP A 566 26.65 -2.34 1.95
N ALA A 567 25.66 -2.27 1.09
CA ALA A 567 24.64 -3.30 0.93
C ALA A 567 25.12 -4.40 -0.02
N THR A 568 24.48 -5.56 0.04
CA THR A 568 24.93 -6.78 -0.65
C THR A 568 24.13 -7.10 -1.90
N THR A 569 22.95 -6.45 -2.08
CA THR A 569 22.03 -6.72 -3.19
C THR A 569 22.41 -5.96 -4.46
N LEU A 570 22.05 -6.52 -5.61
CA LEU A 570 22.60 -6.18 -6.92
C LEU A 570 22.29 -4.74 -7.40
N GLU A 571 21.23 -4.12 -6.95
CA GLU A 571 20.89 -2.72 -7.31
C GLU A 571 22.01 -1.73 -6.93
N TRP A 572 22.81 -2.08 -5.94
CA TRP A 572 23.93 -1.24 -5.49
C TRP A 572 25.18 -1.36 -6.34
N ALA A 573 25.22 -2.33 -7.28
CA ALA A 573 26.28 -2.46 -8.29
C ALA A 573 26.09 -1.50 -9.47
N THR A 574 24.91 -0.92 -9.63
CA THR A 574 24.63 0.03 -10.73
C THR A 574 25.22 1.41 -10.46
N PRO A 575 25.51 2.22 -11.49
CA PRO A 575 25.86 3.63 -11.32
C PRO A 575 24.79 4.41 -10.55
N THR A 576 25.16 5.52 -9.95
CA THR A 576 24.26 6.36 -9.15
C THR A 576 24.16 7.77 -9.72
N PRO A 577 22.99 8.20 -10.28
CA PRO A 577 21.79 7.40 -10.60
C PRO A 577 22.02 6.36 -11.72
N PRO A 578 21.22 5.27 -11.76
CA PRO A 578 21.36 4.27 -12.82
C PRO A 578 20.99 4.84 -14.19
N GLY A 579 21.84 4.58 -15.19
CA GLY A 579 21.60 4.96 -16.58
C GLY A 579 20.57 4.09 -17.29
N HIS A 580 20.35 4.32 -18.59
CA HIS A 580 19.55 3.44 -19.43
C HIS A 580 20.21 2.07 -19.54
N GLY A 581 19.44 0.98 -19.45
CA GLY A 581 19.96 -0.39 -19.42
C GLY A 581 20.54 -0.83 -18.06
N ASN A 582 20.54 0.06 -17.05
CA ASN A 582 20.89 -0.18 -15.64
C ASN A 582 22.35 -0.49 -15.35
N PHE A 583 22.94 -1.47 -16.01
CA PHE A 583 24.29 -1.99 -15.74
C PHE A 583 25.27 -1.60 -16.84
N THR A 584 26.52 -1.32 -16.46
CA THR A 584 27.64 -1.10 -17.38
C THR A 584 28.40 -2.39 -17.69
N PHE A 585 27.99 -3.51 -17.10
CA PHE A 585 28.56 -4.84 -17.25
C PHE A 585 27.44 -5.90 -17.27
N GLU A 586 27.70 -7.10 -17.73
CA GLU A 586 26.75 -8.21 -17.65
C GLU A 586 26.74 -8.77 -16.22
N PRO A 587 25.64 -8.59 -15.45
CA PRO A 587 25.60 -8.99 -14.05
C PRO A 587 25.56 -10.51 -13.91
N SER A 588 26.42 -11.04 -13.04
CA SER A 588 26.45 -12.45 -12.65
C SER A 588 26.42 -12.54 -11.12
N ILE A 589 25.68 -13.51 -10.59
CA ILE A 589 25.44 -13.66 -9.16
C ILE A 589 26.13 -14.93 -8.65
N TYR A 590 26.94 -14.76 -7.62
CA TYR A 590 27.74 -15.81 -7.02
C TYR A 590 27.30 -16.17 -5.61
N ARG A 591 26.66 -15.22 -4.87
CA ARG A 591 26.35 -15.30 -3.44
C ARG A 591 24.87 -15.11 -3.14
N GLY A 592 24.47 -15.39 -1.89
CA GLY A 592 23.15 -15.05 -1.35
C GLY A 592 22.94 -13.54 -1.21
N PRO A 593 21.69 -13.08 -0.96
CA PRO A 593 21.38 -11.63 -0.95
C PRO A 593 21.86 -10.89 0.30
N TYR A 594 22.12 -11.57 1.43
CA TYR A 594 22.34 -10.92 2.72
C TYR A 594 23.56 -11.54 3.44
N GLU A 595 24.70 -11.59 2.76
CA GLU A 595 25.92 -12.08 3.36
C GLU A 595 26.68 -10.96 4.06
N TYR A 596 26.60 -10.94 5.39
CA TYR A 596 27.26 -9.97 6.25
C TYR A 596 28.07 -10.66 7.35
N SER A 597 29.16 -10.01 7.79
CA SER A 597 29.93 -10.35 9.01
C SER A 597 30.30 -11.83 9.13
N ARG A 598 31.15 -12.30 8.22
CA ARG A 598 31.74 -13.64 8.30
C ARG A 598 32.90 -13.64 9.30
N PRO A 599 33.01 -14.67 10.18
CA PRO A 599 34.07 -14.74 11.18
C PRO A 599 35.48 -14.74 10.62
N ASP A 600 35.68 -15.20 9.38
CA ASP A 600 36.97 -15.45 8.75
C ASP A 600 37.46 -14.29 7.88
N HIS A 601 36.74 -13.16 7.88
CA HIS A 601 37.03 -12.04 6.99
C HIS A 601 37.05 -10.69 7.73
N ASP A 602 37.94 -9.79 7.30
CA ASP A 602 38.05 -8.42 7.80
C ASP A 602 36.92 -7.51 7.27
N THR A 603 36.31 -7.87 6.13
CA THR A 603 35.16 -7.15 5.56
C THR A 603 33.86 -7.66 6.17
N ASP A 604 32.93 -6.75 6.45
CA ASP A 604 31.66 -7.06 7.09
C ASP A 604 30.47 -7.18 6.12
N PHE A 605 30.71 -7.14 4.79
CA PHE A 605 29.70 -7.37 3.77
C PHE A 605 30.28 -8.03 2.52
N PHE A 606 29.47 -8.85 1.85
CA PHE A 606 29.85 -9.65 0.68
C PHE A 606 28.79 -9.47 -0.42
N PRO A 607 29.06 -8.59 -1.41
CA PRO A 607 28.13 -8.33 -2.50
C PRO A 607 27.81 -9.57 -3.34
N GLN A 608 26.54 -9.67 -3.79
CA GLN A 608 26.07 -10.80 -4.61
C GLN A 608 26.86 -11.00 -5.91
N TRP A 609 27.41 -9.92 -6.47
CA TRP A 609 28.13 -9.91 -7.75
C TRP A 609 29.64 -10.16 -7.61
N GLU A 610 30.15 -10.28 -6.41
CA GLU A 610 31.56 -10.59 -6.18
C GLU A 610 31.79 -12.08 -6.11
N GLU A 611 32.73 -12.58 -6.95
CA GLU A 611 33.12 -13.98 -6.96
C GLU A 611 33.86 -14.34 -5.67
N PRO A 612 33.50 -15.45 -4.99
CA PRO A 612 34.25 -15.93 -3.83
C PRO A 612 35.71 -16.15 -4.18
N LYS A 613 36.62 -15.64 -3.36
CA LYS A 613 38.06 -15.98 -3.52
C LYS A 613 38.25 -17.49 -3.32
N ARG A 614 39.23 -18.09 -4.03
CA ARG A 614 39.46 -19.52 -4.03
C ARG A 614 39.68 -20.15 -2.63
N ASP A 615 40.01 -19.34 -1.64
CA ASP A 615 40.25 -19.76 -0.24
C ASP A 615 39.00 -19.66 0.65
N GLU A 616 37.87 -19.15 0.13
CA GLU A 616 36.61 -19.16 0.87
C GLU A 616 36.01 -20.57 0.85
N PRO A 617 35.67 -21.19 2.02
CA PRO A 617 35.05 -22.51 2.03
C PRO A 617 33.72 -22.45 1.27
N ALA A 618 33.50 -23.36 0.34
CA ALA A 618 32.23 -23.50 -0.36
C ALA A 618 31.10 -23.66 0.67
N GLU A 619 29.98 -22.93 0.46
CA GLU A 619 28.77 -23.09 1.26
C GLU A 619 28.43 -24.60 1.33
N LYS A 620 28.48 -25.20 2.52
CA LYS A 620 28.13 -26.61 2.68
C LYS A 620 26.72 -26.81 2.13
N PRO A 621 26.49 -27.76 1.22
CA PRO A 621 25.13 -28.14 0.85
C PRO A 621 24.38 -28.48 2.14
N ALA A 622 23.13 -27.98 2.28
CA ALA A 622 22.29 -28.36 3.40
C ALA A 622 22.30 -29.89 3.53
N GLU A 623 22.81 -30.43 4.64
CA GLU A 623 22.80 -31.85 4.92
C GLU A 623 21.34 -32.32 4.77
N SER A 624 21.12 -33.24 3.83
CA SER A 624 19.90 -34.03 3.78
C SER A 624 19.79 -34.76 5.10
N PRO A 625 18.57 -34.81 5.74
CA PRO A 625 18.41 -35.63 6.94
C PRO A 625 18.86 -37.03 6.63
N GLU A 626 19.87 -37.54 7.35
CA GLU A 626 20.22 -38.96 7.31
C GLU A 626 18.96 -39.75 7.72
N GLU A 627 18.55 -40.65 6.84
CA GLU A 627 17.56 -41.68 7.20
C GLU A 627 18.17 -42.50 8.33
N GLU A 628 17.71 -42.27 9.56
CA GLU A 628 17.88 -43.21 10.66
C GLU A 628 17.20 -44.52 10.27
N THR A 629 18.00 -45.42 9.69
CA THR A 629 17.61 -46.81 9.56
C THR A 629 17.49 -47.43 10.96
N THR A 630 16.29 -47.46 11.48
CA THR A 630 15.93 -48.30 12.63
C THR A 630 16.24 -49.76 12.33
N LYS A 631 17.29 -50.28 12.97
CA LYS A 631 17.49 -51.72 13.13
C LYS A 631 16.78 -52.16 14.42
N ALA A 632 15.86 -53.14 14.22
CA ALA A 632 15.21 -54.04 15.16
C ALA A 632 14.20 -53.46 16.16
#